data_48f50f7ad638adfc611ec6f34b90aeab
#
_entry.id   48f50f7ad638adfc611ec6f34b90aeab
#
_cell.length_a   1.000
_cell.length_b   1.000
_cell.length_c   1.000
_cell.angle_alpha   90.00
_cell.angle_beta   90.00
_cell.angle_gamma   90.00
#
_symmetry.space_group_name_H-M   'P 1'
#
loop_
_entity.id
_entity.type
_entity.pdbx_description
1 polymer ?
#
loop_
_entity_poly.entity_id
_entity_poly.type
_entity_poly.pdbx_seq_one_letter_code
_entity_poly.pdbx_strand_id
1 'polypeptide(L)'
;MTACSDDTLWISDSNVLHKVKIERNTMKIIDAKDIKIYDMACIPSKDLLIVSKGSALREISGKTGEVTNSKYEVKDLLLSAVHVSSDGKVTVGGFRGKLRYPPVGRRAVIVMDRNGKHETTYEYDKQGNPIFTNICNITRTKNGNICIVDRLSKDARGRVVILSEDGDVLNTFHGHPEVNVSFQPMHSRTAISESIIVSNLSCSILYFLNKSGNFIGWCDTNKKGISHPYSFSSTKAGCIYIGCTTPEGISDNAKIYEVNIL
;
A
#
# COMPACT_ATOMS: atom_id res chain seq x y z
N MET A 1 -0.02 6.79 -3.21
CA MET A 1 -1.20 7.61 -3.54
C MET A 1 -2.36 7.23 -2.65
N THR A 2 -3.14 8.17 -2.14
CA THR A 2 -4.35 7.89 -1.36
C THR A 2 -5.42 8.99 -1.52
N ALA A 3 -6.71 8.59 -1.59
CA ALA A 3 -7.84 9.51 -1.60
C ALA A 3 -8.31 9.78 -0.17
N CYS A 4 -8.46 11.04 0.20
CA CYS A 4 -8.95 11.41 1.54
C CYS A 4 -10.37 11.94 1.55
N SER A 5 -10.88 12.40 0.43
CA SER A 5 -12.27 12.83 0.22
C SER A 5 -12.61 12.83 -1.24
N ASP A 6 -13.83 13.19 -1.54
CA ASP A 6 -14.49 12.91 -2.79
C ASP A 6 -13.76 13.42 -4.04
N ASP A 7 -12.97 14.52 -3.93
CA ASP A 7 -12.31 15.13 -5.08
C ASP A 7 -10.80 15.38 -4.85
N THR A 8 -10.23 14.88 -3.76
CA THR A 8 -8.84 15.16 -3.48
C THR A 8 -8.00 13.90 -3.30
N LEU A 9 -6.84 13.88 -3.96
CA LEU A 9 -5.82 12.84 -3.81
C LEU A 9 -4.56 13.43 -3.19
N TRP A 10 -3.88 12.61 -2.42
CA TRP A 10 -2.48 12.82 -2.07
C TRP A 10 -1.61 11.89 -2.91
N ILE A 11 -0.62 12.46 -3.57
CA ILE A 11 0.28 11.77 -4.51
C ILE A 11 1.70 12.10 -4.11
N SER A 12 2.57 11.10 -4.08
CA SER A 12 4.01 11.32 -3.89
C SER A 12 4.78 10.84 -5.11
N ASP A 13 5.77 11.62 -5.50
CA ASP A 13 6.74 11.33 -6.54
C ASP A 13 8.17 11.19 -5.96
N SER A 14 8.35 10.37 -4.96
CA SER A 14 9.62 10.11 -4.27
C SER A 14 10.05 11.18 -3.25
N ASN A 15 10.08 12.47 -3.59
CA ASN A 15 10.60 13.54 -2.73
C ASN A 15 9.57 14.60 -2.39
N VAL A 16 8.53 14.74 -3.20
CA VAL A 16 7.48 15.74 -3.01
C VAL A 16 6.14 15.06 -2.82
N LEU A 17 5.40 15.51 -1.84
CA LEU A 17 4.01 15.12 -1.59
C LEU A 17 3.10 16.22 -2.12
N HIS A 18 2.26 15.88 -3.08
CA HIS A 18 1.27 16.78 -3.67
C HIS A 18 -0.12 16.48 -3.16
N LYS A 19 -0.87 17.50 -2.78
CA LYS A 19 -2.32 17.43 -2.65
C LYS A 19 -2.93 17.96 -3.94
N VAL A 20 -3.72 17.13 -4.60
CA VAL A 20 -4.33 17.49 -5.88
C VAL A 20 -5.85 17.42 -5.80
N LYS A 21 -6.52 18.32 -6.48
CA LYS A 21 -7.96 18.28 -6.72
C LYS A 21 -8.21 17.77 -8.13
N ILE A 22 -9.15 16.84 -8.25
CA ILE A 22 -9.58 16.31 -9.54
C ILE A 22 -10.72 17.19 -10.04
N GLU A 23 -10.55 17.78 -11.23
CA GLU A 23 -11.54 18.61 -11.90
C GLU A 23 -11.78 18.06 -13.32
N ARG A 24 -12.84 17.25 -13.49
CA ARG A 24 -13.13 16.52 -14.73
C ARG A 24 -11.93 15.64 -15.16
N ASN A 25 -11.23 16.04 -16.24
CA ASN A 25 -10.11 15.30 -16.82
C ASN A 25 -8.74 15.92 -16.48
N THR A 26 -8.68 16.84 -15.51
CA THR A 26 -7.46 17.53 -15.11
C THR A 26 -7.24 17.41 -13.62
N MET A 27 -5.98 17.55 -13.21
CA MET A 27 -5.59 17.60 -11.80
C MET A 27 -4.97 18.97 -11.52
N LYS A 28 -5.46 19.62 -10.45
CA LYS A 28 -4.91 20.88 -9.98
C LYS A 28 -4.16 20.63 -8.67
N ILE A 29 -2.87 20.96 -8.64
CA ILE A 29 -2.09 20.94 -7.40
C ILE A 29 -2.61 22.09 -6.51
N ILE A 30 -3.03 21.75 -5.30
CA ILE A 30 -3.54 22.71 -4.30
C ILE A 30 -2.60 22.88 -3.11
N ASP A 31 -1.69 21.92 -2.88
CA ASP A 31 -0.62 22.00 -1.89
C ASP A 31 0.54 21.08 -2.32
N ALA A 32 1.76 21.45 -1.94
CA ALA A 32 2.96 20.64 -2.18
C ALA A 32 3.91 20.76 -0.98
N LYS A 33 4.57 19.64 -0.64
CA LYS A 33 5.50 19.58 0.49
C LYS A 33 6.73 18.78 0.11
N ASP A 34 7.92 19.35 0.35
CA ASP A 34 9.19 18.67 0.19
C ASP A 34 9.39 17.67 1.33
N ILE A 35 8.81 16.50 1.17
CA ILE A 35 8.88 15.44 2.17
C ILE A 35 8.93 14.07 1.46
N LYS A 36 9.98 13.31 1.78
CA LYS A 36 10.13 11.95 1.30
C LYS A 36 9.24 11.01 2.10
N ILE A 37 8.35 10.32 1.43
CA ILE A 37 7.46 9.33 2.02
C ILE A 37 7.60 7.97 1.34
N TYR A 38 7.37 6.91 2.12
CA TYR A 38 7.40 5.53 1.65
C TYR A 38 6.00 4.98 1.45
N ASP A 39 5.06 5.37 2.30
CA ASP A 39 3.66 5.00 2.20
C ASP A 39 2.77 6.02 2.91
N MET A 40 1.47 6.01 2.62
CA MET A 40 0.51 6.95 3.17
C MET A 40 -0.91 6.38 3.24
N ALA A 41 -1.66 6.80 4.25
CA ALA A 41 -3.07 6.44 4.41
C ALA A 41 -3.87 7.60 5.02
N CYS A 42 -5.10 7.79 4.54
CA CYS A 42 -6.02 8.77 5.11
C CYS A 42 -6.75 8.21 6.32
N ILE A 43 -6.88 9.00 7.38
CA ILE A 43 -7.74 8.69 8.53
C ILE A 43 -9.15 9.30 8.34
N PRO A 44 -10.16 8.84 9.11
CA PRO A 44 -11.53 9.32 8.97
C PRO A 44 -11.72 10.84 9.15
N SER A 45 -10.83 11.51 9.91
CA SER A 45 -10.79 12.98 10.06
C SER A 45 -10.38 13.73 8.78
N LYS A 46 -9.97 13.02 7.72
CA LYS A 46 -9.39 13.52 6.47
C LYS A 46 -7.94 14.02 6.62
N ASP A 47 -7.30 13.76 7.75
CA ASP A 47 -5.87 13.97 7.91
C ASP A 47 -5.10 12.79 7.28
N LEU A 48 -3.85 13.01 6.94
CA LEU A 48 -3.01 12.03 6.25
C LEU A 48 -1.93 11.49 7.20
N LEU A 49 -1.92 10.18 7.42
CA LEU A 49 -0.78 9.51 8.03
C LEU A 49 0.25 9.20 6.96
N ILE A 50 1.51 9.49 7.23
CA ILE A 50 2.62 9.22 6.33
C ILE A 50 3.71 8.40 7.01
N VAL A 51 4.24 7.44 6.28
CA VAL A 51 5.47 6.74 6.61
C VAL A 51 6.63 7.53 6.02
N SER A 52 7.44 8.10 6.89
CA SER A 52 8.72 8.72 6.56
C SER A 52 9.85 7.90 7.19
N LYS A 53 11.08 8.40 7.16
CA LYS A 53 12.17 7.72 7.84
C LYS A 53 11.98 7.78 9.37
N GLY A 54 11.74 6.63 10.01
CA GLY A 54 11.62 6.57 11.47
C GLY A 54 10.72 5.44 11.99
N SER A 55 10.50 5.45 13.30
CA SER A 55 9.70 4.50 14.06
C SER A 55 8.27 4.99 14.34
N ALA A 56 7.98 6.26 14.04
CA ALA A 56 6.68 6.87 14.22
C ALA A 56 6.12 7.35 12.88
N LEU A 57 4.81 7.28 12.73
CA LEU A 57 4.11 7.95 11.64
C LEU A 57 4.11 9.46 11.90
N ARG A 58 4.11 10.24 10.82
CA ARG A 58 3.78 11.67 10.88
C ARG A 58 2.35 11.87 10.40
N GLU A 59 1.76 12.97 10.83
CA GLU A 59 0.39 13.33 10.47
C GLU A 59 0.37 14.69 9.78
N ILE A 60 -0.36 14.79 8.69
CA ILE A 60 -0.58 16.04 7.97
C ILE A 60 -2.04 16.42 8.11
N SER A 61 -2.30 17.58 8.69
CA SER A 61 -3.65 18.11 8.81
C SER A 61 -4.26 18.34 7.43
N GLY A 62 -5.39 17.73 7.16
CA GLY A 62 -6.15 17.93 5.92
C GLY A 62 -6.67 19.36 5.75
N LYS A 63 -6.80 20.11 6.86
CA LYS A 63 -7.28 21.51 6.91
C LYS A 63 -6.16 22.52 6.76
N THR A 64 -5.12 22.42 7.60
CA THR A 64 -4.04 23.41 7.66
C THR A 64 -2.83 23.05 6.85
N GLY A 65 -2.68 21.77 6.48
CA GLY A 65 -1.48 21.25 5.86
C GLY A 65 -0.27 21.15 6.82
N GLU A 66 -0.44 21.43 8.10
CA GLU A 66 0.61 21.32 9.11
C GLU A 66 1.06 19.87 9.28
N VAL A 67 2.36 19.66 9.43
CA VAL A 67 2.98 18.34 9.60
C VAL A 67 3.43 18.17 11.04
N THR A 68 2.85 17.22 11.74
CA THR A 68 3.13 16.94 13.16
C THR A 68 3.54 15.47 13.36
N ASN A 69 4.04 15.14 14.55
CA ASN A 69 4.21 13.75 14.96
C ASN A 69 2.83 13.16 15.29
N SER A 70 2.58 11.97 14.82
CA SER A 70 1.37 11.25 15.18
C SER A 70 1.55 10.45 16.47
N LYS A 71 0.45 9.96 17.02
CA LYS A 71 0.44 9.04 18.18
C LYS A 71 0.80 7.60 17.82
N TYR A 72 0.96 7.28 16.54
CA TYR A 72 1.25 5.93 16.06
C TYR A 72 2.76 5.72 15.95
N GLU A 73 3.33 5.01 16.92
CA GLU A 73 4.76 4.74 17.03
C GLU A 73 5.04 3.27 17.36
N VAL A 74 6.12 2.74 16.79
CA VAL A 74 6.67 1.42 17.14
C VAL A 74 8.18 1.58 17.35
N LYS A 75 8.58 1.83 18.60
CA LYS A 75 9.94 2.31 18.99
C LYS A 75 11.12 1.51 18.43
N ASP A 76 10.94 0.23 18.15
CA ASP A 76 12.02 -0.66 17.72
C ASP A 76 11.95 -1.07 16.25
N LEU A 77 11.04 -0.48 15.46
CA LEU A 77 10.91 -0.74 14.03
C LEU A 77 11.04 0.55 13.21
N LEU A 78 11.71 0.44 12.07
CA LEU A 78 11.60 1.42 11.00
C LEU A 78 10.36 1.09 10.18
N LEU A 79 9.41 2.00 10.13
CA LEU A 79 8.14 1.79 9.44
C LEU A 79 8.34 1.84 7.92
N SER A 80 7.63 1.00 7.19
CA SER A 80 7.71 0.88 5.72
C SER A 80 6.34 0.93 5.04
N ALA A 81 5.27 0.58 5.74
CA ALA A 81 3.91 0.55 5.19
C ALA A 81 2.88 1.01 6.24
N VAL A 82 1.76 1.57 5.77
CA VAL A 82 0.63 1.97 6.62
C VAL A 82 -0.71 1.73 5.93
N HIS A 83 -1.67 1.24 6.68
CA HIS A 83 -3.07 1.13 6.26
C HIS A 83 -4.00 1.60 7.38
N VAL A 84 -5.07 2.29 6.99
CA VAL A 84 -6.15 2.68 7.90
C VAL A 84 -7.43 2.00 7.45
N SER A 85 -8.02 1.21 8.33
CA SER A 85 -9.29 0.53 8.09
C SER A 85 -10.50 1.46 8.30
N SER A 86 -11.65 1.06 7.82
CA SER A 86 -12.90 1.85 7.93
C SER A 86 -13.34 2.09 9.38
N ASP A 87 -13.01 1.19 10.29
CA ASP A 87 -13.23 1.32 11.73
C ASP A 87 -12.16 2.20 12.43
N GLY A 88 -11.19 2.73 11.66
CA GLY A 88 -10.16 3.66 12.13
C GLY A 88 -8.98 3.01 12.83
N LYS A 89 -8.84 1.68 12.80
CA LYS A 89 -7.61 1.00 13.23
C LYS A 89 -6.48 1.28 12.25
N VAL A 90 -5.28 1.44 12.77
CA VAL A 90 -4.07 1.68 11.99
C VAL A 90 -3.21 0.43 11.99
N THR A 91 -2.90 -0.08 10.80
CA THR A 91 -2.00 -1.21 10.63
C THR A 91 -0.71 -0.71 10.01
N VAL A 92 0.42 -1.00 10.64
CA VAL A 92 1.75 -0.62 10.15
C VAL A 92 2.61 -1.85 9.91
N GLY A 93 3.45 -1.78 8.89
CA GLY A 93 4.53 -2.73 8.65
C GLY A 93 5.88 -2.08 8.88
N GLY A 94 6.83 -2.86 9.39
CA GLY A 94 8.15 -2.33 9.64
C GLY A 94 9.21 -3.40 9.87
N PHE A 95 10.46 -2.94 9.99
CA PHE A 95 11.62 -3.81 10.20
C PHE A 95 12.63 -3.18 11.15
N ARG A 96 13.39 -4.04 11.84
CA ARG A 96 14.58 -3.67 12.61
C ARG A 96 15.81 -4.18 11.88
N GLY A 97 16.85 -3.35 11.83
CA GLY A 97 18.12 -3.71 11.19
C GLY A 97 18.24 -3.20 9.76
N LYS A 98 19.01 -3.87 8.93
CA LYS A 98 19.27 -3.47 7.53
C LYS A 98 18.32 -4.19 6.56
N LEU A 99 17.87 -3.48 5.54
CA LEU A 99 17.23 -4.10 4.38
C LEU A 99 18.29 -4.82 3.54
N ARG A 100 18.43 -6.11 3.77
CA ARG A 100 19.30 -7.01 3.01
C ARG A 100 18.64 -8.37 2.82
N TYR A 101 19.13 -9.13 1.86
CA TYR A 101 18.63 -10.46 1.56
C TYR A 101 19.77 -11.47 1.73
N PRO A 102 19.58 -12.53 2.54
CA PRO A 102 18.40 -12.80 3.38
C PRO A 102 18.21 -11.73 4.47
N PRO A 103 16.96 -11.52 4.95
CA PRO A 103 16.66 -10.52 5.96
C PRO A 103 17.32 -10.88 7.30
N VAL A 104 17.72 -9.85 8.05
CA VAL A 104 18.26 -10.00 9.41
C VAL A 104 17.56 -9.01 10.34
N GLY A 105 17.13 -9.51 11.48
CA GLY A 105 16.42 -8.75 12.50
C GLY A 105 14.89 -8.88 12.38
N ARG A 106 14.19 -8.14 13.20
CA ARG A 106 12.73 -8.20 13.37
C ARG A 106 11.99 -7.67 12.14
N ARG A 107 10.88 -8.32 11.76
CA ARG A 107 9.90 -7.89 10.77
C ARG A 107 8.53 -8.11 11.36
N ALA A 108 7.70 -7.06 11.39
CA ALA A 108 6.38 -7.16 12.00
C ALA A 108 5.34 -6.34 11.26
N VAL A 109 4.10 -6.84 11.32
CA VAL A 109 2.88 -6.07 11.06
C VAL A 109 2.19 -5.87 12.41
N ILE A 110 1.84 -4.63 12.72
CA ILE A 110 1.24 -4.25 14.01
C ILE A 110 -0.07 -3.53 13.75
N VAL A 111 -1.11 -3.98 14.43
CA VAL A 111 -2.43 -3.32 14.45
C VAL A 111 -2.53 -2.48 15.70
N MET A 112 -2.94 -1.24 15.54
CA MET A 112 -3.15 -0.27 16.61
C MET A 112 -4.59 0.24 16.59
N ASP A 113 -5.13 0.50 17.77
CA ASP A 113 -6.42 1.17 17.91
C ASP A 113 -6.35 2.65 17.46
N ARG A 114 -7.49 3.34 17.50
CA ARG A 114 -7.59 4.77 17.17
C ARG A 114 -6.75 5.68 18.06
N ASN A 115 -6.29 5.20 19.20
CA ASN A 115 -5.49 5.96 20.20
C ASN A 115 -3.98 5.68 20.06
N GLY A 116 -3.59 4.78 19.16
CA GLY A 116 -2.20 4.36 18.97
C GLY A 116 -1.77 3.21 19.89
N LYS A 117 -2.71 2.62 20.66
CA LYS A 117 -2.40 1.45 21.48
C LYS A 117 -2.26 0.21 20.58
N HIS A 118 -1.16 -0.53 20.77
CA HIS A 118 -0.95 -1.79 20.07
C HIS A 118 -1.98 -2.84 20.52
N GLU A 119 -2.69 -3.42 19.57
CA GLU A 119 -3.67 -4.50 19.80
C GLU A 119 -3.07 -5.85 19.46
N THR A 120 -2.47 -5.97 18.26
CA THR A 120 -1.97 -7.24 17.75
C THR A 120 -0.66 -7.04 17.03
N THR A 121 0.23 -8.04 17.11
CA THR A 121 1.52 -8.08 16.42
C THR A 121 1.67 -9.41 15.70
N TYR A 122 1.98 -9.38 14.42
CA TYR A 122 2.23 -10.55 13.58
C TYR A 122 3.69 -10.55 13.15
N GLU A 123 4.43 -11.61 13.48
CA GLU A 123 5.85 -11.77 13.18
C GLU A 123 6.20 -13.20 12.75
N TYR A 124 5.61 -14.17 13.43
CA TYR A 124 5.89 -15.59 13.29
C TYR A 124 4.60 -16.36 13.01
N ASP A 125 4.71 -17.41 12.20
CA ASP A 125 3.65 -18.39 12.04
C ASP A 125 3.50 -19.31 13.28
N LYS A 126 2.51 -20.20 13.25
CA LYS A 126 2.26 -21.16 14.34
C LYS A 126 3.43 -22.13 14.59
N GLN A 127 4.34 -22.28 13.64
CA GLN A 127 5.54 -23.09 13.71
C GLN A 127 6.76 -22.31 14.21
N GLY A 128 6.63 -21.01 14.46
CA GLY A 128 7.70 -20.13 14.90
C GLY A 128 8.60 -19.63 13.76
N ASN A 129 8.21 -19.79 12.49
CA ASN A 129 8.97 -19.26 11.37
C ASN A 129 8.59 -17.79 11.11
N PRO A 130 9.56 -16.92 10.75
CA PRO A 130 9.26 -15.55 10.37
C PRO A 130 8.31 -15.49 9.17
N ILE A 131 7.21 -14.74 9.31
CA ILE A 131 6.23 -14.60 8.22
C ILE A 131 6.77 -13.67 7.12
N PHE A 132 7.54 -12.64 7.46
CA PHE A 132 7.88 -11.56 6.53
C PHE A 132 9.37 -11.46 6.24
N THR A 133 9.67 -11.01 5.02
CA THR A 133 11.02 -10.68 4.54
C THR A 133 11.22 -9.18 4.46
N ASN A 134 10.39 -8.48 3.66
CA ASN A 134 10.43 -7.04 3.53
C ASN A 134 9.03 -6.52 3.16
N ILE A 135 8.33 -5.98 4.14
CA ILE A 135 6.96 -5.47 4.01
C ILE A 135 6.99 -4.17 3.19
N CYS A 136 6.32 -4.16 2.04
CA CYS A 136 6.29 -3.02 1.13
C CYS A 136 4.95 -2.27 1.14
N ASN A 137 3.85 -3.00 1.31
CA ASN A 137 2.52 -2.41 1.32
C ASN A 137 1.55 -3.30 2.10
N ILE A 138 0.52 -2.69 2.66
CA ILE A 138 -0.52 -3.36 3.45
C ILE A 138 -1.90 -2.84 3.02
N THR A 139 -2.87 -3.76 2.90
CA THR A 139 -4.29 -3.43 2.83
C THR A 139 -5.09 -4.42 3.68
N ARG A 140 -6.32 -4.05 4.05
CA ARG A 140 -7.23 -4.93 4.82
C ARG A 140 -8.56 -5.08 4.09
N THR A 141 -9.15 -6.25 4.23
CA THR A 141 -10.52 -6.55 3.81
C THR A 141 -11.50 -6.19 4.92
N LYS A 142 -12.79 -6.08 4.62
CA LYS A 142 -13.83 -5.74 5.62
C LYS A 142 -13.99 -6.82 6.69
N ASN A 143 -13.70 -8.09 6.35
CA ASN A 143 -13.72 -9.18 7.32
C ASN A 143 -12.45 -9.28 8.18
N GLY A 144 -11.57 -8.27 8.14
CA GLY A 144 -10.40 -8.16 9.00
C GLY A 144 -9.11 -8.81 8.45
N ASN A 145 -9.16 -9.59 7.37
CA ASN A 145 -7.95 -10.17 6.80
C ASN A 145 -6.96 -9.09 6.36
N ILE A 146 -5.68 -9.34 6.57
CA ILE A 146 -4.59 -8.43 6.24
C ILE A 146 -3.87 -8.99 5.01
N CYS A 147 -3.77 -8.17 3.98
CA CYS A 147 -3.02 -8.48 2.76
C CYS A 147 -1.71 -7.69 2.77
N ILE A 148 -0.59 -8.39 2.68
CA ILE A 148 0.75 -7.84 2.78
C ILE A 148 1.53 -8.15 1.51
N VAL A 149 2.05 -7.11 0.84
CA VAL A 149 3.07 -7.25 -0.20
C VAL A 149 4.42 -7.41 0.48
N ASP A 150 5.04 -8.58 0.30
CA ASP A 150 6.31 -8.96 0.91
C ASP A 150 7.37 -9.23 -0.17
N ARG A 151 8.40 -8.38 -0.24
CA ARG A 151 9.51 -8.53 -1.18
C ARG A 151 10.53 -9.55 -0.64
N LEU A 152 10.89 -10.52 -1.47
CA LEU A 152 11.75 -11.63 -1.10
C LEU A 152 13.21 -11.46 -1.54
N SER A 153 13.48 -10.55 -2.49
CA SER A 153 14.81 -10.42 -3.11
C SER A 153 15.13 -9.00 -3.56
N LYS A 154 16.39 -8.73 -3.90
CA LYS A 154 16.86 -7.42 -4.38
C LYS A 154 16.26 -7.04 -5.73
N ASP A 155 16.01 -8.01 -6.59
CA ASP A 155 15.37 -7.86 -7.91
C ASP A 155 13.84 -7.71 -7.81
N ALA A 156 13.34 -7.36 -6.64
CA ALA A 156 11.94 -7.09 -6.31
C ALA A 156 11.00 -8.30 -6.43
N ARG A 157 11.48 -9.52 -6.71
CA ARG A 157 10.63 -10.71 -6.60
C ARG A 157 10.00 -10.79 -5.22
N GLY A 158 8.75 -11.15 -5.17
CA GLY A 158 7.98 -11.10 -3.93
C GLY A 158 6.81 -12.07 -3.90
N ARG A 159 5.98 -11.84 -2.92
CA ARG A 159 4.73 -12.57 -2.70
C ARG A 159 3.69 -11.67 -2.07
N VAL A 160 2.45 -12.12 -2.10
CA VAL A 160 1.37 -11.52 -1.31
C VAL A 160 0.97 -12.51 -0.23
N VAL A 161 1.12 -12.10 1.03
CA VAL A 161 0.73 -12.91 2.20
C VAL A 161 -0.63 -12.42 2.67
N ILE A 162 -1.56 -13.34 2.89
CA ILE A 162 -2.86 -13.05 3.49
C ILE A 162 -2.91 -13.67 4.88
N LEU A 163 -3.12 -12.81 5.87
CA LEU A 163 -3.33 -13.23 7.26
C LEU A 163 -4.80 -13.08 7.64
N SER A 164 -5.29 -14.01 8.46
CA SER A 164 -6.52 -13.79 9.21
C SER A 164 -6.31 -12.74 10.30
N GLU A 165 -7.38 -12.25 10.90
CA GLU A 165 -7.31 -11.37 12.06
C GLU A 165 -6.63 -12.05 13.27
N ASP A 166 -6.71 -13.38 13.37
CA ASP A 166 -6.06 -14.19 14.41
C ASP A 166 -4.58 -14.47 14.13
N GLY A 167 -4.06 -14.05 12.96
CA GLY A 167 -2.65 -14.20 12.57
C GLY A 167 -2.32 -15.47 11.80
N ASP A 168 -3.31 -16.27 11.42
CA ASP A 168 -3.09 -17.42 10.57
C ASP A 168 -2.77 -17.01 9.14
N VAL A 169 -1.74 -17.62 8.56
CA VAL A 169 -1.45 -17.46 7.13
C VAL A 169 -2.51 -18.23 6.34
N LEU A 170 -3.47 -17.50 5.78
CA LEU A 170 -4.56 -18.08 4.97
C LEU A 170 -4.08 -18.50 3.60
N ASN A 171 -3.21 -17.68 2.99
CA ASN A 171 -2.65 -17.95 1.67
C ASN A 171 -1.36 -17.16 1.46
N THR A 172 -0.56 -17.66 0.52
CA THR A 172 0.62 -16.96 -0.01
C THR A 172 0.63 -17.06 -1.52
N PHE A 173 0.41 -15.92 -2.19
CA PHE A 173 0.35 -15.84 -3.64
C PHE A 173 1.71 -15.42 -4.22
N HIS A 174 2.23 -16.19 -5.16
CA HIS A 174 3.54 -15.99 -5.80
C HIS A 174 3.46 -15.61 -7.29
N GLY A 175 2.29 -15.15 -7.76
CA GLY A 175 2.00 -14.97 -9.19
C GLY A 175 1.25 -16.16 -9.77
N HIS A 176 0.87 -16.04 -11.04
CA HIS A 176 0.12 -17.10 -11.73
C HIS A 176 0.94 -17.68 -12.91
N PRO A 177 1.01 -19.01 -13.08
CA PRO A 177 1.88 -19.63 -14.07
C PRO A 177 1.55 -19.24 -15.52
N GLU A 178 0.30 -18.93 -15.84
CA GLU A 178 -0.09 -18.45 -17.18
C GLU A 178 0.49 -17.06 -17.52
N VAL A 179 0.89 -16.31 -16.50
CA VAL A 179 1.54 -15.02 -16.67
C VAL A 179 3.04 -15.24 -16.66
N ASN A 180 3.62 -15.42 -17.84
CA ASN A 180 5.03 -15.78 -18.05
C ASN A 180 5.97 -14.58 -17.82
N VAL A 181 5.86 -13.93 -16.62
CA VAL A 181 6.75 -12.86 -16.15
C VAL A 181 7.03 -13.04 -14.68
N SER A 182 8.17 -12.52 -14.22
CA SER A 182 8.54 -12.53 -12.81
C SER A 182 7.49 -11.79 -11.97
N PHE A 183 7.05 -12.42 -10.88
CA PHE A 183 6.12 -11.77 -9.95
C PHE A 183 6.88 -10.82 -9.01
N GLN A 184 6.71 -9.54 -9.26
CA GLN A 184 7.32 -8.43 -8.54
C GLN A 184 6.22 -7.51 -7.99
N PRO A 185 5.45 -7.98 -6.97
CA PRO A 185 4.33 -7.22 -6.45
C PRO A 185 4.83 -5.93 -5.80
N MET A 186 4.15 -4.82 -6.12
CA MET A 186 4.55 -3.51 -5.61
C MET A 186 3.52 -2.90 -4.67
N HIS A 187 2.28 -2.90 -5.07
CA HIS A 187 1.19 -2.32 -4.31
C HIS A 187 -0.05 -3.20 -4.38
N SER A 188 -0.81 -3.21 -3.31
CA SER A 188 -2.11 -3.89 -3.24
C SER A 188 -3.19 -2.97 -2.70
N ARG A 189 -4.42 -3.19 -3.12
CA ARG A 189 -5.60 -2.47 -2.61
C ARG A 189 -6.80 -3.40 -2.59
N THR A 190 -7.56 -3.34 -1.51
CA THR A 190 -8.87 -3.99 -1.44
C THR A 190 -9.91 -3.09 -2.09
N ALA A 191 -10.62 -3.62 -3.07
CA ALA A 191 -11.75 -2.97 -3.72
C ALA A 191 -13.02 -3.05 -2.86
N ILE A 192 -14.06 -2.31 -3.22
CA ILE A 192 -15.37 -2.37 -2.53
C ILE A 192 -15.98 -3.77 -2.61
N SER A 193 -15.74 -4.49 -3.72
CA SER A 193 -16.14 -5.89 -3.93
C SER A 193 -15.40 -6.91 -3.06
N GLU A 194 -14.49 -6.47 -2.19
CA GLU A 194 -13.61 -7.32 -1.37
C GLU A 194 -12.52 -8.05 -2.17
N SER A 195 -12.42 -7.84 -3.48
CA SER A 195 -11.31 -8.33 -4.26
C SER A 195 -10.04 -7.56 -3.95
N ILE A 196 -8.93 -8.25 -3.85
CA ILE A 196 -7.61 -7.64 -3.66
C ILE A 196 -6.97 -7.47 -5.04
N ILE A 197 -6.60 -6.25 -5.38
CA ILE A 197 -5.91 -5.90 -6.61
C ILE A 197 -4.43 -5.76 -6.29
N VAL A 198 -3.57 -6.40 -7.09
CA VAL A 198 -2.11 -6.38 -6.91
C VAL A 198 -1.45 -5.93 -8.21
N SER A 199 -0.60 -4.91 -8.16
CA SER A 199 0.23 -4.51 -9.31
C SER A 199 1.52 -5.30 -9.36
N ASN A 200 1.98 -5.60 -10.58
CA ASN A 200 3.30 -6.18 -10.83
C ASN A 200 4.24 -5.11 -11.40
N LEU A 201 5.36 -4.84 -10.71
CA LEU A 201 6.29 -3.76 -11.06
C LEU A 201 6.92 -3.91 -12.46
N SER A 202 7.24 -5.14 -12.86
CA SER A 202 7.98 -5.42 -14.11
C SER A 202 7.12 -5.39 -15.36
N CYS A 203 5.81 -5.26 -15.22
CA CYS A 203 4.89 -5.33 -16.35
C CYS A 203 3.57 -4.63 -16.04
N SER A 204 2.77 -4.40 -17.08
CA SER A 204 1.46 -3.76 -16.94
C SER A 204 0.36 -4.78 -16.65
N ILE A 205 0.56 -5.60 -15.61
CA ILE A 205 -0.40 -6.64 -15.20
C ILE A 205 -0.94 -6.34 -13.82
N LEU A 206 -2.25 -6.45 -13.69
CA LEU A 206 -2.95 -6.48 -12.42
C LEU A 206 -3.44 -7.90 -12.15
N TYR A 207 -3.18 -8.39 -10.95
CA TYR A 207 -3.75 -9.63 -10.45
C TYR A 207 -4.93 -9.33 -9.54
N PHE A 208 -5.94 -10.19 -9.59
CA PHE A 208 -7.12 -10.13 -8.74
C PHE A 208 -7.16 -11.37 -7.86
N LEU A 209 -7.23 -11.16 -6.55
CA LEU A 209 -7.36 -12.22 -5.56
C LEU A 209 -8.67 -12.00 -4.79
N ASN A 210 -9.27 -13.09 -4.29
CA ASN A 210 -10.38 -12.97 -3.35
C ASN A 210 -9.87 -12.56 -1.95
N LYS A 211 -10.79 -12.33 -1.02
CA LYS A 211 -10.48 -11.93 0.36
C LYS A 211 -9.62 -12.93 1.15
N SER A 212 -9.50 -14.16 0.68
CA SER A 212 -8.63 -15.20 1.26
C SER A 212 -7.33 -15.37 0.49
N GLY A 213 -7.06 -14.54 -0.54
CA GLY A 213 -5.84 -14.57 -1.33
C GLY A 213 -5.83 -15.58 -2.47
N ASN A 214 -6.95 -16.26 -2.75
CA ASN A 214 -7.02 -17.16 -3.90
C ASN A 214 -7.12 -16.35 -5.20
N PHE A 215 -6.41 -16.79 -6.21
CA PHE A 215 -6.41 -16.16 -7.52
C PHE A 215 -7.80 -16.21 -8.18
N ILE A 216 -8.25 -15.05 -8.69
CA ILE A 216 -9.50 -14.90 -9.44
C ILE A 216 -9.21 -14.71 -10.93
N GLY A 217 -8.19 -13.91 -11.25
CA GLY A 217 -7.85 -13.56 -12.61
C GLY A 217 -6.75 -12.52 -12.70
N TRP A 218 -6.43 -12.10 -13.90
CA TRP A 218 -5.48 -11.04 -14.19
C TRP A 218 -5.92 -10.18 -15.38
N CYS A 219 -5.36 -9.00 -15.52
CA CYS A 219 -5.62 -8.08 -16.62
C CYS A 219 -4.31 -7.48 -17.10
N ASP A 220 -4.07 -7.54 -18.42
CA ASP A 220 -3.04 -6.74 -19.07
C ASP A 220 -3.57 -5.33 -19.30
N THR A 221 -3.08 -4.39 -18.52
CA THR A 221 -3.56 -3.01 -18.55
C THR A 221 -3.02 -2.23 -19.76
N ASN A 222 -1.95 -2.69 -20.44
CA ASN A 222 -1.49 -2.08 -21.71
C ASN A 222 -2.58 -2.12 -22.77
N LYS A 223 -3.39 -3.20 -22.82
CA LYS A 223 -4.53 -3.30 -23.74
C LYS A 223 -5.61 -2.24 -23.50
N LYS A 224 -5.53 -1.54 -22.38
CA LYS A 224 -6.42 -0.42 -22.01
C LYS A 224 -5.69 0.92 -22.00
N GLY A 225 -4.45 0.99 -22.50
CA GLY A 225 -3.62 2.19 -22.53
C GLY A 225 -3.03 2.59 -21.16
N ILE A 226 -3.10 1.70 -20.17
CA ILE A 226 -2.56 1.93 -18.83
C ILE A 226 -1.24 1.17 -18.69
N SER A 227 -0.12 1.88 -18.76
CA SER A 227 1.22 1.31 -18.67
C SER A 227 1.80 1.50 -17.28
N HIS A 228 2.51 0.50 -16.76
CA HIS A 228 3.25 0.52 -15.50
C HIS A 228 2.41 0.96 -14.29
N PRO A 229 1.29 0.28 -13.98
CA PRO A 229 0.49 0.58 -12.79
C PRO A 229 1.32 0.35 -11.53
N TYR A 230 1.45 1.40 -10.70
CA TYR A 230 2.35 1.39 -9.55
C TYR A 230 1.60 1.46 -8.22
N SER A 231 0.62 2.35 -8.11
CA SER A 231 -0.11 2.59 -6.87
C SER A 231 -1.61 2.72 -7.10
N PHE A 232 -2.38 2.37 -6.08
CA PHE A 232 -3.84 2.42 -6.14
C PHE A 232 -4.41 3.28 -5.02
N SER A 233 -5.55 3.90 -5.32
CA SER A 233 -6.43 4.49 -4.33
C SER A 233 -7.88 4.23 -4.71
N SER A 234 -8.75 3.95 -3.75
CA SER A 234 -10.19 3.79 -3.98
C SER A 234 -10.95 5.00 -3.47
N THR A 235 -11.96 5.42 -4.21
CA THR A 235 -12.96 6.39 -3.76
C THR A 235 -14.07 5.69 -2.98
N LYS A 236 -14.87 6.46 -2.26
CA LYS A 236 -16.09 5.94 -1.61
C LYS A 236 -17.14 5.49 -2.62
N ALA A 237 -17.13 6.05 -3.83
CA ALA A 237 -18.04 5.70 -4.92
C ALA A 237 -17.67 4.40 -5.65
N GLY A 238 -16.51 3.77 -5.32
CA GLY A 238 -16.09 2.50 -5.91
C GLY A 238 -15.14 2.61 -7.09
N CYS A 239 -14.84 3.81 -7.55
CA CYS A 239 -13.80 4.03 -8.54
C CYS A 239 -12.41 3.74 -7.94
N ILE A 240 -11.50 3.27 -8.76
CA ILE A 240 -10.09 3.09 -8.39
C ILE A 240 -9.26 4.04 -9.23
N TYR A 241 -8.45 4.84 -8.54
CA TYR A 241 -7.37 5.58 -9.18
C TYR A 241 -6.13 4.71 -9.28
N ILE A 242 -5.56 4.61 -10.47
CA ILE A 242 -4.33 3.90 -10.77
C ILE A 242 -3.26 4.93 -11.10
N GLY A 243 -2.30 5.10 -10.21
CA GLY A 243 -1.09 5.90 -10.46
C GLY A 243 -0.06 5.05 -11.19
N CYS A 244 0.42 5.56 -12.32
CA CYS A 244 1.41 4.90 -13.14
C CYS A 244 2.78 5.57 -12.97
N THR A 245 3.85 4.78 -13.01
CA THR A 245 5.21 5.29 -13.08
C THR A 245 5.67 5.37 -14.53
N THR A 246 6.67 6.20 -14.80
CA THR A 246 7.38 6.21 -16.07
C THR A 246 8.64 5.37 -15.96
N PRO A 247 8.98 4.56 -16.96
CA PRO A 247 10.27 3.87 -17.01
C PRO A 247 11.43 4.87 -16.95
N GLU A 248 12.56 4.46 -16.35
CA GLU A 248 13.77 5.29 -16.34
C GLU A 248 14.16 5.71 -17.77
N GLY A 249 14.47 6.99 -17.95
CA GLY A 249 14.89 7.55 -19.25
C GLY A 249 13.76 8.01 -20.17
N ILE A 250 12.49 7.88 -19.77
CA ILE A 250 11.35 8.43 -20.52
C ILE A 250 10.93 9.75 -19.87
N SER A 251 10.88 10.82 -20.70
CA SER A 251 10.49 12.17 -20.26
C SER A 251 8.97 12.37 -20.08
N ASP A 252 8.17 11.34 -20.26
CA ASP A 252 6.72 11.42 -20.11
C ASP A 252 6.30 11.68 -18.67
N ASN A 253 5.28 12.52 -18.51
CA ASN A 253 4.69 12.76 -17.19
C ASN A 253 3.99 11.51 -16.65
N ALA A 254 4.12 11.28 -15.35
CA ALA A 254 3.35 10.25 -14.64
C ALA A 254 1.84 10.48 -14.86
N LYS A 255 1.09 9.40 -15.06
CA LYS A 255 -0.35 9.44 -15.35
C LYS A 255 -1.15 8.84 -14.22
N ILE A 256 -2.36 9.36 -14.02
CA ILE A 256 -3.35 8.78 -13.13
C ILE A 256 -4.59 8.48 -13.95
N TYR A 257 -5.07 7.26 -13.83
CA TYR A 257 -6.29 6.80 -14.48
C TYR A 257 -7.38 6.57 -13.43
N GLU A 258 -8.59 6.98 -13.76
CA GLU A 258 -9.79 6.61 -13.01
C GLU A 258 -10.44 5.42 -13.70
N VAL A 259 -10.65 4.34 -12.95
CA VAL A 259 -11.19 3.08 -13.49
C VAL A 259 -12.33 2.61 -12.62
N ASN A 260 -13.46 2.28 -13.24
CA ASN A 260 -14.54 1.56 -12.58
C ASN A 260 -14.25 0.07 -12.67
N ILE A 261 -14.11 -0.58 -11.52
CA ILE A 261 -14.00 -2.03 -11.43
C ILE A 261 -15.37 -2.56 -11.02
N LEU A 262 -16.06 -3.10 -11.99
CA LEU A 262 -17.36 -3.72 -11.83
C LEU A 262 -17.22 -5.09 -11.15
#